data_dcc497e86ce7c5e4e9a1663da8b53913
#
_entry.id   dcc497e86ce7c5e4e9a1663da8b53913
#
_cell.length_a   1.000
_cell.length_b   1.000
_cell.length_c   1.000
_cell.angle_alpha   90.00
_cell.angle_beta   90.00
_cell.angle_gamma   90.00
#
_symmetry.space_group_name_H-M   'P 1'
#
loop_
_entity.id
_entity.type
_entity.pdbx_description
1 polymer ?
#
loop_
_entity_poly.entity_id
_entity_poly.type
_entity_poly.pdbx_seq_one_letter_code
_entity_poly.pdbx_strand_id
1 'polypeptide(L)'
;MLKRIFRLRKKSSYQAVFAEGKNYSVKHVAIYILKGPKRFGFIASKKVGNSVQRNRARRLMREVIRLHLSEIKNDRQIIFIARARIKGVSYMEVEKSIMSMLKKANALIKSE
;
A
#
# COMPACT_ATOMS: atom_id res chain seq x y z
N MET A 1 -1.33 13.59 6.99
CA MET A 1 -1.57 12.17 7.33
C MET A 1 -2.80 11.63 6.61
N LEU A 2 -2.78 10.37 6.28
CA LEU A 2 -3.94 9.71 5.68
C LEU A 2 -5.11 9.72 6.66
N LYS A 3 -6.27 10.18 6.21
CA LYS A 3 -7.46 10.28 7.07
C LYS A 3 -7.88 8.91 7.60
N ARG A 4 -8.40 8.89 8.80
CA ARG A 4 -8.81 7.66 9.50
C ARG A 4 -9.82 6.82 8.71
N ILE A 5 -10.74 7.46 8.00
CA ILE A 5 -11.76 6.79 7.18
C ILE A 5 -11.15 5.90 6.09
N PHE A 6 -9.92 6.23 5.64
CA PHE A 6 -9.22 5.47 4.62
C PHE A 6 -8.27 4.40 5.18
N ARG A 7 -8.26 4.19 6.49
CA ARG A 7 -7.39 3.18 7.11
C ARG A 7 -8.11 1.86 7.29
N LEU A 8 -7.49 0.79 6.81
CA LEU A 8 -7.96 -0.57 7.06
C LEU A 8 -7.58 -0.92 8.51
N ARG A 9 -8.55 -1.30 9.34
CA ARG A 9 -8.33 -1.42 10.78
C ARG A 9 -8.75 -2.75 11.38
N LYS A 10 -9.81 -3.38 10.87
CA LYS A 10 -10.35 -4.61 11.43
C LYS A 10 -9.52 -5.81 11.01
N LYS A 11 -9.22 -6.71 11.95
CA LYS A 11 -8.51 -7.96 11.66
C LYS A 11 -9.23 -8.78 10.60
N SER A 12 -10.57 -8.84 10.67
CA SER A 12 -11.38 -9.56 9.68
C SER A 12 -11.23 -8.97 8.28
N SER A 13 -11.09 -7.66 8.16
CA SER A 13 -10.87 -7.00 6.87
C SER A 13 -9.51 -7.37 6.28
N TYR A 14 -8.46 -7.37 7.11
CA TYR A 14 -7.13 -7.83 6.67
C TYR A 14 -7.17 -9.28 6.21
N GLN A 15 -7.83 -10.15 6.97
CA GLN A 15 -7.96 -11.57 6.62
C GLN A 15 -8.67 -11.77 5.29
N ALA A 16 -9.76 -11.04 5.04
CA ALA A 16 -10.51 -11.13 3.79
C ALA A 16 -9.66 -10.70 2.60
N VAL A 17 -8.92 -9.59 2.72
CA VAL A 17 -8.06 -9.10 1.65
C VAL A 17 -6.94 -10.09 1.35
N PHE A 18 -6.32 -10.66 2.38
CA PHE A 18 -5.27 -11.66 2.17
C PHE A 18 -5.81 -12.96 1.56
N ALA A 19 -7.00 -13.38 1.96
CA ALA A 19 -7.59 -14.64 1.48
C ALA A 19 -8.14 -14.53 0.06
N GLU A 20 -8.77 -13.42 -0.29
CA GLU A 20 -9.53 -13.27 -1.53
C GLU A 20 -8.93 -12.27 -2.51
N GLY A 21 -8.03 -11.41 -2.05
CA GLY A 21 -7.41 -10.37 -2.87
C GLY A 21 -6.38 -10.90 -3.84
N LYS A 22 -6.16 -10.14 -4.90
CA LYS A 22 -5.08 -10.43 -5.84
C LYS A 22 -3.77 -9.87 -5.30
N ASN A 23 -2.68 -10.59 -5.53
CA ASN A 23 -1.34 -10.20 -5.10
C ASN A 23 -0.54 -9.66 -6.27
N TYR A 24 0.11 -8.54 -6.05
CA TYR A 24 1.08 -7.96 -6.99
C TYR A 24 2.33 -7.59 -6.20
N SER A 25 3.50 -7.72 -6.82
CA SER A 25 4.72 -7.31 -6.14
C SER A 25 5.71 -6.69 -7.10
N VAL A 26 6.47 -5.73 -6.59
CA VAL A 26 7.60 -5.11 -7.27
C VAL A 26 8.78 -5.11 -6.30
N LYS A 27 9.89 -4.50 -6.70
CA LYS A 27 11.15 -4.55 -5.94
C LYS A 27 11.01 -4.14 -4.45
N HIS A 28 10.29 -3.07 -4.15
CA HIS A 28 10.24 -2.49 -2.80
C HIS A 28 8.97 -2.77 -2.03
N VAL A 29 7.88 -3.07 -2.72
CA VAL A 29 6.55 -3.17 -2.11
C VAL A 29 5.76 -4.29 -2.78
N ALA A 30 4.94 -4.97 -2.00
CA ALA A 30 3.92 -5.89 -2.51
C ALA A 30 2.54 -5.37 -2.09
N ILE A 31 1.50 -5.76 -2.81
CA ILE A 31 0.14 -5.43 -2.42
C ILE A 31 -0.78 -6.65 -2.51
N TYR A 32 -1.82 -6.63 -1.68
CA TYR A 32 -3.02 -7.43 -1.84
C TYR A 32 -4.17 -6.46 -2.06
N ILE A 33 -4.96 -6.69 -3.09
CA ILE A 33 -6.04 -5.80 -3.49
C ILE A 33 -7.34 -6.57 -3.68
N LEU A 34 -8.42 -6.03 -3.11
CA LEU A 34 -9.75 -6.61 -3.18
C LEU A 34 -10.78 -5.50 -3.35
N LYS A 35 -11.86 -5.77 -4.07
CA LYS A 35 -12.99 -4.82 -4.16
C LYS A 35 -13.64 -4.63 -2.79
N GLY A 36 -13.99 -3.41 -2.47
CA GLY A 36 -14.62 -3.06 -1.21
C GLY A 36 -14.48 -1.59 -0.91
N PRO A 37 -14.85 -1.15 0.30
CA PRO A 37 -14.71 0.27 0.68
C PRO A 37 -13.26 0.72 0.53
N LYS A 38 -13.04 1.92 0.01
CA LYS A 38 -11.70 2.50 -0.21
C LYS A 38 -10.97 2.64 1.13
N ARG A 39 -10.09 1.68 1.42
CA ARG A 39 -9.31 1.64 2.66
C ARG A 39 -7.95 1.03 2.39
N PHE A 40 -6.97 1.44 3.19
CA PHE A 40 -5.58 1.05 3.00
C PHE A 40 -4.95 0.57 4.30
N GLY A 41 -4.19 -0.53 4.21
CA GLY A 41 -3.36 -1.02 5.30
C GLY A 41 -1.89 -0.97 4.91
N PHE A 42 -1.02 -0.79 5.90
CA PHE A 42 0.42 -0.67 5.69
C PHE A 42 1.15 -1.57 6.66
N ILE A 43 1.92 -2.52 6.14
CA ILE A 43 2.62 -3.52 6.91
C ILE A 43 4.11 -3.46 6.61
N ALA A 44 4.93 -3.54 7.65
CA ALA A 44 6.36 -3.72 7.54
C ALA A 44 6.79 -4.76 8.57
N SER A 45 7.31 -5.89 8.10
CA SER A 45 7.76 -6.98 8.96
C SER A 45 9.18 -6.75 9.46
N LYS A 46 9.62 -7.62 10.37
CA LYS A 46 11.00 -7.60 10.90
C LYS A 46 12.06 -7.76 9.80
N LYS A 47 11.69 -8.29 8.65
CA LYS A 47 12.61 -8.40 7.49
C LYS A 47 13.06 -7.05 6.96
N VAL A 48 12.28 -6.00 7.17
CA VAL A 48 12.64 -4.63 6.78
C VAL A 48 13.72 -4.06 7.69
N GLY A 49 13.74 -4.47 8.96
CA GLY A 49 14.72 -4.00 9.93
C GLY A 49 14.10 -3.76 11.30
N ASN A 50 14.73 -2.88 12.08
CA ASN A 50 14.27 -2.53 13.43
C ASN A 50 12.99 -1.67 13.39
N SER A 51 12.46 -1.32 14.57
CA SER A 51 11.20 -0.58 14.67
C SER A 51 11.27 0.80 14.01
N VAL A 52 12.40 1.48 14.06
CA VAL A 52 12.59 2.78 13.40
C VAL A 52 12.48 2.62 11.89
N GLN A 53 13.15 1.61 11.35
CA GLN A 53 13.15 1.32 9.91
C GLN A 53 11.76 0.88 9.42
N ARG A 54 11.06 0.06 10.20
CA ARG A 54 9.70 -0.35 9.88
C ARG A 54 8.72 0.82 9.90
N ASN A 55 8.82 1.68 10.91
CA ASN A 55 7.98 2.87 11.01
C ASN A 55 8.22 3.81 9.82
N ARG A 56 9.48 3.98 9.42
CA ARG A 56 9.84 4.79 8.26
C ARG A 56 9.22 4.21 6.98
N ALA A 57 9.32 2.91 6.79
CA ALA A 57 8.76 2.24 5.61
C ALA A 57 7.23 2.44 5.53
N ARG A 58 6.52 2.23 6.64
CA ARG A 58 5.07 2.46 6.68
C ARG A 58 4.72 3.91 6.39
N ARG A 59 5.49 4.85 6.94
CA ARG A 59 5.28 6.28 6.70
C ARG A 59 5.48 6.64 5.24
N LEU A 60 6.52 6.13 4.59
CA LEU A 60 6.76 6.38 3.17
C LEU A 60 5.60 5.87 2.31
N MET A 61 5.16 4.64 2.53
CA MET A 61 4.04 4.08 1.78
C MET A 61 2.75 4.87 2.01
N ARG A 62 2.48 5.23 3.25
CA ARG A 62 1.29 6.00 3.63
C ARG A 62 1.30 7.38 2.97
N GLU A 63 2.45 8.01 2.91
CA GLU A 63 2.60 9.34 2.29
C GLU A 63 2.33 9.29 0.78
N VAL A 64 2.81 8.27 0.10
CA VAL A 64 2.51 8.07 -1.33
C VAL A 64 0.99 8.00 -1.52
N ILE A 65 0.31 7.20 -0.72
CA ILE A 65 -1.15 7.03 -0.84
C ILE A 65 -1.88 8.32 -0.49
N ARG A 66 -1.45 9.04 0.52
CA ARG A 66 -2.05 10.33 0.88
C ARG A 66 -1.98 11.33 -0.28
N LEU A 67 -0.84 11.41 -0.93
CA LEU A 67 -0.62 12.37 -2.03
C LEU A 67 -1.31 11.97 -3.33
N HIS A 68 -1.57 10.68 -3.52
CA HIS A 68 -2.22 10.15 -4.72
C HIS A 68 -3.64 9.65 -4.49
N LEU A 69 -4.24 10.02 -3.35
CA LEU A 69 -5.53 9.46 -2.92
C LEU A 69 -6.62 9.63 -3.97
N SER A 70 -6.70 10.80 -4.59
CA SER A 70 -7.74 11.08 -5.60
C SER A 70 -7.56 10.30 -6.89
N GLU A 71 -6.37 9.76 -7.13
CA GLU A 71 -6.08 8.99 -8.34
C GLU A 71 -6.44 7.52 -8.20
N ILE A 72 -6.73 7.06 -6.99
CA ILE A 72 -7.03 5.66 -6.69
C ILE A 72 -8.53 5.44 -6.73
N LYS A 73 -8.97 4.33 -7.34
CA LYS A 73 -10.38 3.98 -7.43
C LYS A 73 -11.03 3.90 -6.06
N ASN A 74 -12.32 4.27 -5.98
CA ASN A 74 -13.05 4.38 -4.71
C ASN A 74 -13.56 3.04 -4.18
N ASP A 75 -13.46 1.97 -4.95
CA ASP A 75 -13.97 0.66 -4.60
C ASP A 75 -12.87 -0.39 -4.43
N ARG A 76 -11.74 0.01 -3.84
CA ARG A 76 -10.60 -0.89 -3.62
C ARG A 76 -10.12 -0.85 -2.18
N GLN A 77 -9.96 -2.03 -1.60
CA GLN A 77 -9.23 -2.23 -0.34
C GLN A 77 -7.84 -2.73 -0.69
N ILE A 78 -6.79 -2.09 -0.19
CA ILE A 78 -5.42 -2.44 -0.55
C ILE A 78 -4.55 -2.52 0.68
N ILE A 79 -3.82 -3.63 0.82
CA ILE A 79 -2.79 -3.78 1.85
C ILE A 79 -1.44 -3.62 1.16
N PHE A 80 -0.66 -2.66 1.62
CA PHE A 80 0.71 -2.42 1.16
C PHE A 80 1.69 -3.08 2.12
N ILE A 81 2.58 -3.89 1.59
CA ILE A 81 3.56 -4.63 2.37
C ILE A 81 4.95 -4.21 1.95
N ALA A 82 5.70 -3.62 2.88
CA ALA A 82 7.08 -3.25 2.63
C ALA A 82 7.95 -4.49 2.50
N ARG A 83 8.72 -4.59 1.43
CA ARG A 83 9.69 -5.66 1.23
C ARG A 83 11.03 -5.24 1.83
N ALA A 84 11.90 -6.22 2.12
CA ALA A 84 13.20 -5.95 2.73
C ALA A 84 14.02 -4.91 1.95
N ARG A 85 13.89 -4.88 0.64
CA ARG A 85 14.61 -3.95 -0.24
C ARG A 85 14.18 -2.48 -0.12
N ILE A 86 13.10 -2.19 0.63
CA ILE A 86 12.65 -0.82 0.87
C ILE A 86 13.60 -0.06 1.80
N LYS A 87 14.42 -0.78 2.55
CA LYS A 87 15.34 -0.20 3.51
C LYS A 87 16.30 0.78 2.81
N GLY A 88 16.35 2.02 3.30
CA GLY A 88 17.23 3.05 2.75
C GLY A 88 16.80 3.67 1.44
N VAL A 89 15.65 3.27 0.90
CA VAL A 89 15.15 3.75 -0.39
C VAL A 89 14.48 5.12 -0.23
N SER A 90 14.63 5.99 -1.21
CA SER A 90 14.04 7.33 -1.20
C SER A 90 12.53 7.27 -1.40
N TYR A 91 11.85 8.34 -0.99
CA TYR A 91 10.42 8.51 -1.24
C TYR A 91 10.09 8.36 -2.73
N MET A 92 10.87 8.99 -3.61
CA MET A 92 10.61 8.94 -5.06
C MET A 92 10.64 7.53 -5.62
N GLU A 93 11.54 6.70 -5.14
CA GLU A 93 11.61 5.31 -5.58
C GLU A 93 10.44 4.48 -5.06
N VAL A 94 10.02 4.71 -3.83
CA VAL A 94 8.84 4.05 -3.26
C VAL A 94 7.58 4.49 -4.01
N GLU A 95 7.45 5.77 -4.28
CA GLU A 95 6.34 6.32 -5.06
C GLU A 95 6.25 5.66 -6.44
N LYS A 96 7.36 5.59 -7.15
CA LYS A 96 7.43 4.97 -8.47
C LYS A 96 7.01 3.50 -8.43
N SER A 97 7.50 2.77 -7.44
CA SER A 97 7.15 1.35 -7.25
C SER A 97 5.65 1.17 -7.01
N ILE A 98 5.09 1.95 -6.10
CA ILE A 98 3.68 1.86 -5.74
C ILE A 98 2.79 2.24 -6.92
N MET A 99 3.07 3.35 -7.58
CA MET A 99 2.24 3.80 -8.70
C MET A 99 2.29 2.83 -9.87
N SER A 100 3.45 2.28 -10.19
CA SER A 100 3.59 1.22 -11.19
C SER A 100 2.72 0.01 -10.88
N MET A 101 2.72 -0.40 -9.62
CA MET A 101 1.97 -1.57 -9.15
C MET A 101 0.47 -1.32 -9.18
N LEU A 102 0.02 -0.14 -8.76
CA LEU A 102 -1.39 0.24 -8.82
C LEU A 102 -1.89 0.30 -10.25
N LYS A 103 -1.07 0.75 -11.18
CA LYS A 103 -1.40 0.74 -12.60
C LYS A 103 -1.60 -0.68 -13.11
N LYS A 104 -0.69 -1.60 -12.79
CA LYS A 104 -0.80 -3.02 -13.17
C LYS A 104 -2.05 -3.67 -12.58
N ALA A 105 -2.40 -3.30 -11.36
CA ALA A 105 -3.57 -3.84 -10.66
C ALA A 105 -4.89 -3.19 -11.10
N ASN A 106 -4.85 -2.26 -12.06
CA ASN A 106 -6.02 -1.51 -12.50
C ASN A 106 -6.74 -0.81 -11.35
N ALA A 107 -5.97 -0.26 -10.43
CA ALA A 107 -6.49 0.43 -9.24
C ALA A 107 -6.53 1.95 -9.40
N LEU A 108 -6.00 2.49 -10.49
CA LEU A 108 -5.98 3.92 -10.74
C LEU A 108 -7.17 4.34 -11.62
N ILE A 109 -7.74 5.50 -11.29
CA ILE A 109 -8.78 6.11 -12.11
C ILE A 109 -8.11 6.59 -13.40
N LYS A 110 -8.67 6.17 -14.55
CA LYS A 110 -8.11 6.58 -15.82
C LYS A 110 -8.48 8.04 -16.08
N SER A 111 -7.48 8.87 -16.33
CA SER A 111 -7.69 10.22 -16.84
C SER A 111 -7.91 10.14 -18.36
N GLU A 112 -8.89 10.83 -18.82
CA GLU A 112 -9.13 10.99 -20.26
C GLU A 112 -8.32 12.14 -20.81
#